data_3804bb6ca82b04141e90ae9703980602
#
_entry.id   3804bb6ca82b04141e90ae9703980602
#
_cell.length_a   1.000
_cell.length_b   1.000
_cell.length_c   1.000
_cell.angle_alpha   90.00
_cell.angle_beta   90.00
_cell.angle_gamma   90.00
#
_symmetry.space_group_name_H-M   'P 1'
#
loop_
_entity.id
_entity.type
_entity.pdbx_description
1 polymer ?
#
loop_
_entity_poly.entity_id
_entity_poly.type
_entity_poly.pdbx_seq_one_letter_code
_entity_poly.pdbx_strand_id
1 'polypeptide(L)'
;MPIEIEKKYRLTNEQVESVRRRLEQACAEGEGTAEFEENTIYTGPELDPRSRVLRLRRKGGRAVFTFKERNPGTSAVKRHREEETEVSDADALAAILEALGYKPALVYEKRRSTWHLAGAEVVIDELPFGLFVEIEGEEASILKAEKLLGLETAEAEHMPYPELTLRHGTLKDGVVEARF
;
A
#
# COMPACT_ATOMS: atom_id res chain seq x y z
N MET A 1 0.04 -11.19 17.22
CA MET A 1 0.06 -11.02 15.74
C MET A 1 -0.51 -9.64 15.48
N PRO A 2 0.24 -8.74 14.85
CA PRO A 2 -0.26 -7.40 14.57
C PRO A 2 -1.46 -7.48 13.62
N ILE A 3 -2.52 -6.79 13.97
CA ILE A 3 -3.68 -6.58 13.10
C ILE A 3 -3.56 -5.14 12.63
N GLU A 4 -3.32 -4.94 11.34
CA GLU A 4 -3.36 -3.63 10.73
C GLU A 4 -4.80 -3.17 10.50
N ILE A 5 -5.04 -1.92 10.79
CA ILE A 5 -6.30 -1.23 10.54
C ILE A 5 -5.99 -0.04 9.66
N GLU A 6 -6.57 -0.01 8.46
CA GLU A 6 -6.33 1.04 7.47
C GLU A 6 -7.63 1.58 6.87
N LYS A 7 -7.59 2.83 6.45
CA LYS A 7 -8.61 3.49 5.64
C LYS A 7 -7.95 4.18 4.46
N LYS A 8 -8.45 3.96 3.23
CA LYS A 8 -7.86 4.49 2.01
C LYS A 8 -8.85 5.33 1.24
N TYR A 9 -8.37 6.40 0.62
CA TYR A 9 -9.14 7.35 -0.20
C TYR A 9 -8.44 7.53 -1.54
N ARG A 10 -9.23 7.60 -2.60
CA ARG A 10 -8.75 8.04 -3.92
C ARG A 10 -9.05 9.52 -4.07
N LEU A 11 -8.02 10.32 -4.36
CA LEU A 11 -8.12 11.77 -4.35
C LEU A 11 -7.69 12.38 -5.68
N THR A 12 -8.19 13.58 -5.95
CA THR A 12 -7.69 14.44 -7.02
C THR A 12 -6.40 15.15 -6.60
N ASN A 13 -5.66 15.74 -7.54
CA ASN A 13 -4.49 16.57 -7.24
C ASN A 13 -4.83 17.70 -6.24
N GLU A 14 -5.95 18.39 -6.43
CA GLU A 14 -6.36 19.49 -5.55
C GLU A 14 -6.65 19.02 -4.12
N GLN A 15 -7.26 17.84 -3.99
CA GLN A 15 -7.53 17.24 -2.68
C GLN A 15 -6.24 16.81 -1.98
N VAL A 16 -5.29 16.21 -2.70
CA VAL A 16 -3.97 15.86 -2.13
C VAL A 16 -3.22 17.11 -1.66
N GLU A 17 -3.22 18.18 -2.44
CA GLU A 17 -2.61 19.45 -2.02
C GLU A 17 -3.31 20.06 -0.79
N SER A 18 -4.62 19.88 -0.66
CA SER A 18 -5.34 20.25 0.55
C SER A 18 -4.92 19.42 1.76
N VAL A 19 -4.75 18.10 1.58
CA VAL A 19 -4.25 17.19 2.63
C VAL A 19 -2.83 17.58 3.06
N ARG A 20 -1.91 17.85 2.11
CA ARG A 20 -0.54 18.29 2.41
C ARG A 20 -0.53 19.55 3.28
N ARG A 21 -1.29 20.58 2.89
CA ARG A 21 -1.41 21.82 3.68
C ARG A 21 -1.95 21.56 5.09
N ARG A 22 -2.90 20.65 5.25
CA ARG A 22 -3.45 20.31 6.57
C ARG A 22 -2.45 19.52 7.43
N LEU A 23 -1.64 18.64 6.83
CA LEU A 23 -0.53 17.96 7.51
C LEU A 23 0.48 18.97 8.05
N GLU A 24 0.88 19.97 7.25
CA GLU A 24 1.76 21.06 7.66
C GLU A 24 1.15 21.90 8.79
N GLN A 25 -0.11 22.31 8.64
CA GLN A 25 -0.82 23.10 9.66
C GLN A 25 -1.00 22.36 10.99
N ALA A 26 -1.15 21.06 10.94
CA ALA A 26 -1.25 20.19 12.10
C ALA A 26 0.11 19.83 12.71
N CYS A 27 1.22 20.34 12.15
CA CYS A 27 2.58 19.99 12.54
C CYS A 27 2.80 18.47 12.57
N ALA A 28 2.27 17.76 11.56
CA ALA A 28 2.47 16.33 11.42
C ALA A 28 3.97 16.02 11.27
N GLU A 29 4.44 15.00 11.97
CA GLU A 29 5.83 14.56 11.88
C GLU A 29 6.02 13.73 10.59
N GLY A 30 7.03 14.08 9.77
CA GLY A 30 7.34 13.35 8.55
C GLY A 30 8.21 14.18 7.60
N GLU A 31 8.84 13.51 6.65
CA GLU A 31 9.79 14.18 5.76
C GLU A 31 9.13 14.75 4.49
N GLY A 32 7.87 14.41 4.20
CA GLY A 32 7.18 14.87 2.97
C GLY A 32 7.86 14.43 1.66
N THR A 33 9.06 13.89 1.75
CA THR A 33 9.83 13.39 0.60
C THR A 33 9.24 12.08 0.11
N ALA A 34 8.93 12.03 -1.18
CA ALA A 34 8.39 10.82 -1.78
C ALA A 34 9.51 9.80 -2.03
N GLU A 35 9.38 8.62 -1.46
CA GLU A 35 10.24 7.48 -1.73
C GLU A 35 9.63 6.62 -2.83
N PHE A 36 10.47 6.20 -3.77
CA PHE A 36 10.06 5.28 -4.83
C PHE A 36 10.04 3.83 -4.33
N GLU A 37 8.96 3.12 -4.66
CA GLU A 37 8.79 1.71 -4.35
C GLU A 37 8.38 0.93 -5.60
N GLU A 38 9.02 -0.22 -5.82
CA GLU A 38 8.55 -1.25 -6.75
C GLU A 38 8.00 -2.43 -5.93
N ASN A 39 6.80 -2.85 -6.24
CA ASN A 39 6.11 -3.94 -5.56
C ASN A 39 5.80 -5.06 -6.54
N THR A 40 6.40 -6.23 -6.33
CA THR A 40 6.11 -7.46 -7.07
C THR A 40 5.20 -8.35 -6.25
N ILE A 41 4.03 -8.69 -6.79
CA ILE A 41 3.10 -9.64 -6.18
C ILE A 41 3.25 -10.99 -6.88
N TYR A 42 3.41 -12.01 -6.07
CA TYR A 42 3.58 -13.39 -6.53
C TYR A 42 2.27 -14.17 -6.50
N THR A 43 2.14 -15.10 -7.45
CA THR A 43 1.16 -16.17 -7.44
C THR A 43 1.88 -17.52 -7.35
N GLY A 44 1.21 -18.54 -6.85
CA GLY A 44 1.84 -19.86 -6.77
C GLY A 44 1.02 -20.86 -5.99
N PRO A 45 1.58 -22.05 -5.72
CA PRO A 45 0.93 -23.07 -4.90
C PRO A 45 0.52 -22.49 -3.55
N GLU A 46 -0.64 -22.91 -3.04
CA GLU A 46 -1.14 -22.53 -1.71
C GLU A 46 -1.45 -21.03 -1.50
N LEU A 47 -1.32 -20.19 -2.54
CA LEU A 47 -1.74 -18.78 -2.49
C LEU A 47 -3.12 -18.60 -3.14
N ASP A 48 -4.16 -18.47 -2.34
CA ASP A 48 -5.44 -17.96 -2.82
C ASP A 48 -5.33 -16.42 -2.96
N PRO A 49 -5.32 -15.87 -4.19
CA PRO A 49 -5.14 -14.44 -4.42
C PRO A 49 -6.29 -13.59 -3.85
N ARG A 50 -7.41 -14.19 -3.48
CA ARG A 50 -8.55 -13.49 -2.86
C ARG A 50 -8.31 -13.19 -1.39
N SER A 51 -7.53 -14.05 -0.71
CA SER A 51 -7.31 -13.98 0.73
C SER A 51 -5.85 -13.76 1.11
N ARG A 52 -4.89 -14.10 0.25
CA ARG A 52 -3.45 -14.08 0.56
C ARG A 52 -2.67 -13.29 -0.47
N VAL A 53 -1.73 -12.47 0.02
CA VAL A 53 -0.79 -11.70 -0.81
C VAL A 53 0.62 -12.03 -0.37
N LEU A 54 1.47 -12.36 -1.34
CA LEU A 54 2.91 -12.51 -1.15
C LEU A 54 3.59 -11.43 -1.97
N ARG A 55 4.30 -10.52 -1.30
CA ARG A 55 4.86 -9.30 -1.90
C ARG A 55 6.35 -9.19 -1.63
N LEU A 56 7.12 -8.90 -2.67
CA LEU A 56 8.48 -8.41 -2.56
C LEU A 56 8.48 -6.92 -2.92
N ARG A 57 8.79 -6.06 -1.96
CA ARG A 57 8.91 -4.60 -2.12
C ARG A 57 10.37 -4.22 -2.19
N ARG A 58 10.75 -3.45 -3.22
CA ARG A 58 12.06 -2.80 -3.33
C ARG A 58 11.88 -1.30 -3.09
N LYS A 59 12.66 -0.74 -2.16
CA LYS A 59 12.57 0.65 -1.74
C LYS A 59 13.94 1.15 -1.28
N GLY A 60 14.48 2.21 -1.90
CA GLY A 60 15.69 2.90 -1.43
C GLY A 60 16.91 1.98 -1.23
N GLY A 61 17.10 0.96 -2.09
CA GLY A 61 18.18 -0.03 -1.96
C GLY A 61 17.93 -1.12 -0.91
N ARG A 62 16.77 -1.11 -0.25
CA ARG A 62 16.31 -2.16 0.67
C ARG A 62 15.23 -3.00 0.01
N ALA A 63 15.04 -4.20 0.52
CA ALA A 63 13.91 -5.03 0.14
C ALA A 63 13.19 -5.57 1.36
N VAL A 64 11.87 -5.65 1.26
CA VAL A 64 10.99 -6.20 2.29
C VAL A 64 10.10 -7.26 1.67
N PHE A 65 10.05 -8.41 2.31
CA PHE A 65 9.19 -9.51 1.91
C PHE A 65 8.02 -9.61 2.87
N THR A 66 6.80 -9.58 2.32
CA THR A 66 5.56 -9.51 3.09
C THR A 66 4.66 -10.68 2.74
N PHE A 67 4.12 -11.34 3.75
CA PHE A 67 2.93 -12.18 3.64
C PHE A 67 1.75 -11.48 4.32
N LYS A 68 0.68 -11.24 3.56
CA LYS A 68 -0.53 -10.60 4.08
C LYS A 68 -1.74 -11.53 3.90
N GLU A 69 -2.48 -11.81 4.97
CA GLU A 69 -3.71 -12.57 4.94
C GLU A 69 -4.90 -11.66 5.26
N ARG A 70 -5.83 -11.59 4.32
CA ARG A 70 -7.00 -10.73 4.42
C ARG A 70 -8.10 -11.44 5.17
N ASN A 71 -8.64 -10.82 6.20
CA ASN A 71 -9.88 -11.28 6.82
C ASN A 71 -11.07 -10.73 6.01
N PRO A 72 -11.92 -11.59 5.43
CA PRO A 72 -13.10 -11.14 4.74
C PRO A 72 -14.06 -10.47 5.74
N GLY A 73 -14.19 -9.15 5.66
CA GLY A 73 -15.10 -8.36 6.47
C GLY A 73 -15.79 -7.31 5.59
N THR A 74 -17.02 -6.94 5.97
CA THR A 74 -17.82 -5.92 5.28
C THR A 74 -17.62 -4.50 5.85
N SER A 75 -16.67 -4.33 6.78
CA SER A 75 -16.37 -3.06 7.42
C SER A 75 -15.56 -2.15 6.49
N ALA A 76 -15.82 -0.82 6.55
CA ALA A 76 -15.00 0.20 5.90
C ALA A 76 -13.55 0.22 6.42
N VAL A 77 -13.34 -0.36 7.60
CA VAL A 77 -12.03 -0.56 8.24
C VAL A 77 -11.56 -1.98 7.93
N LYS A 78 -10.43 -2.10 7.24
CA LYS A 78 -9.82 -3.39 6.88
C LYS A 78 -8.93 -3.86 8.01
N ARG A 79 -8.96 -5.17 8.30
CA ARG A 79 -8.10 -5.85 9.27
C ARG A 79 -7.37 -6.98 8.59
N HIS A 80 -6.04 -6.96 8.66
CA HIS A 80 -5.19 -7.95 8.01
C HIS A 80 -4.20 -8.53 9.02
N ARG A 81 -3.85 -9.82 8.84
CA ARG A 81 -2.64 -10.37 9.42
C ARG A 81 -1.51 -10.09 8.46
N GLU A 82 -0.43 -9.47 8.94
CA GLU A 82 0.75 -9.19 8.16
C GLU A 82 2.01 -9.69 8.86
N GLU A 83 2.91 -10.32 8.10
CA GLU A 83 4.23 -10.73 8.54
C GLU A 83 5.23 -10.15 7.54
N GLU A 84 6.17 -9.35 8.03
CA GLU A 84 7.20 -8.73 7.19
C GLU A 84 8.60 -9.10 7.66
N THR A 85 9.53 -9.18 6.72
CA THR A 85 10.96 -9.33 7.00
C THR A 85 11.79 -8.57 5.97
N GLU A 86 12.88 -7.96 6.44
CA GLU A 86 13.87 -7.39 5.53
C GLU A 86 14.64 -8.50 4.81
N VAL A 87 14.95 -8.23 3.55
CA VAL A 87 15.66 -9.15 2.65
C VAL A 87 16.95 -8.49 2.20
N SER A 88 18.08 -9.12 2.49
CA SER A 88 19.40 -8.60 2.12
C SER A 88 19.68 -8.70 0.61
N ASP A 89 19.08 -9.69 -0.07
CA ASP A 89 19.26 -9.93 -1.50
C ASP A 89 17.88 -10.26 -2.13
N ALA A 90 17.27 -9.26 -2.74
CA ALA A 90 15.95 -9.37 -3.35
C ALA A 90 15.95 -10.27 -4.59
N ASP A 91 17.05 -10.32 -5.33
CA ASP A 91 17.14 -11.11 -6.56
C ASP A 91 17.35 -12.59 -6.23
N ALA A 92 18.16 -12.89 -5.22
CA ALA A 92 18.27 -14.24 -4.69
C ALA A 92 16.92 -14.77 -4.16
N LEU A 93 16.17 -13.93 -3.42
CA LEU A 93 14.83 -14.31 -2.96
C LEU A 93 13.86 -14.56 -4.12
N ALA A 94 13.88 -13.71 -5.14
CA ALA A 94 13.05 -13.90 -6.33
C ALA A 94 13.35 -15.22 -7.02
N ALA A 95 14.63 -15.57 -7.19
CA ALA A 95 15.06 -16.86 -7.76
C ALA A 95 14.63 -18.07 -6.91
N ILE A 96 14.71 -17.95 -5.58
CA ILE A 96 14.22 -18.98 -4.65
C ILE A 96 12.71 -19.17 -4.80
N LEU A 97 11.95 -18.09 -4.86
CA LEU A 97 10.49 -18.14 -5.04
C LEU A 97 10.14 -18.84 -6.36
N GLU A 98 10.82 -18.50 -7.44
CA GLU A 98 10.63 -19.13 -8.73
C GLU A 98 10.93 -20.63 -8.69
N ALA A 99 12.03 -21.04 -8.06
CA ALA A 99 12.40 -22.44 -7.85
C ALA A 99 11.35 -23.21 -7.02
N LEU A 100 10.64 -22.53 -6.13
CA LEU A 100 9.53 -23.06 -5.33
C LEU A 100 8.19 -23.03 -6.07
N GLY A 101 8.14 -22.56 -7.32
CA GLY A 101 6.93 -22.50 -8.15
C GLY A 101 6.10 -21.24 -7.99
N TYR A 102 6.58 -20.23 -7.25
CA TYR A 102 5.95 -18.92 -7.20
C TYR A 102 6.43 -18.07 -8.38
N LYS A 103 5.51 -17.34 -9.01
CA LYS A 103 5.81 -16.49 -10.18
C LYS A 103 5.26 -15.09 -9.98
N PRO A 104 5.93 -14.06 -10.49
CA PRO A 104 5.36 -12.71 -10.54
C PRO A 104 4.01 -12.74 -11.28
N ALA A 105 2.97 -12.21 -10.67
CA ALA A 105 1.65 -12.06 -11.25
C ALA A 105 1.38 -10.62 -11.68
N LEU A 106 1.83 -9.68 -10.85
CA LEU A 106 1.74 -8.26 -11.16
C LEU A 106 2.86 -7.47 -10.50
N VAL A 107 3.17 -6.32 -11.11
CA VAL A 107 4.14 -5.35 -10.60
C VAL A 107 3.49 -3.97 -10.62
N TYR A 108 3.64 -3.21 -9.54
CA TYR A 108 3.27 -1.81 -9.53
C TYR A 108 4.33 -0.96 -8.85
N GLU A 109 4.51 0.22 -9.40
CA GLU A 109 5.36 1.25 -8.83
C GLU A 109 4.50 2.28 -8.10
N LYS A 110 5.08 2.85 -7.05
CA LYS A 110 4.49 4.00 -6.37
C LYS A 110 5.56 4.92 -5.80
N ARG A 111 5.18 6.18 -5.60
CA ARG A 111 5.93 7.14 -4.82
C ARG A 111 5.15 7.42 -3.55
N ARG A 112 5.73 7.08 -2.40
CA ARG A 112 5.10 7.19 -1.08
C ARG A 112 5.75 8.28 -0.25
N SER A 113 4.95 9.19 0.28
CA SER A 113 5.35 10.11 1.34
C SER A 113 4.61 9.77 2.63
N THR A 114 5.31 9.78 3.76
CA THR A 114 4.79 9.30 5.05
C THR A 114 4.82 10.41 6.10
N TRP A 115 3.75 10.50 6.90
CA TRP A 115 3.61 11.38 8.06
C TRP A 115 3.00 10.63 9.25
N HIS A 116 3.23 11.16 10.44
CA HIS A 116 2.54 10.73 11.67
C HIS A 116 1.66 11.87 12.17
N LEU A 117 0.37 11.60 12.32
CA LEU A 117 -0.63 12.56 12.76
C LEU A 117 -1.61 11.92 13.73
N ALA A 118 -1.73 12.52 14.93
CA ALA A 118 -2.72 12.13 15.94
C ALA A 118 -2.66 10.64 16.35
N GLY A 119 -1.47 10.03 16.30
CA GLY A 119 -1.25 8.62 16.64
C GLY A 119 -1.55 7.63 15.50
N ALA A 120 -1.78 8.14 14.29
CA ALA A 120 -1.91 7.34 13.06
C ALA A 120 -0.74 7.63 12.11
N GLU A 121 -0.37 6.66 11.28
CA GLU A 121 0.43 6.87 10.10
C GLU A 121 -0.48 7.35 8.95
N VAL A 122 -0.06 8.40 8.26
CA VAL A 122 -0.74 8.95 7.09
C VAL A 122 0.23 8.88 5.92
N VAL A 123 -0.16 8.20 4.87
CA VAL A 123 0.66 8.14 3.65
C VAL A 123 -0.07 8.73 2.46
N ILE A 124 0.68 9.43 1.62
CA ILE A 124 0.22 9.86 0.29
C ILE A 124 0.96 9.03 -0.74
N ASP A 125 0.21 8.25 -1.49
CA ASP A 125 0.72 7.37 -2.54
C ASP A 125 0.34 7.93 -3.92
N GLU A 126 1.35 8.16 -4.75
CA GLU A 126 1.19 8.40 -6.18
C GLU A 126 1.47 7.09 -6.91
N LEU A 127 0.49 6.61 -7.68
CA LEU A 127 0.61 5.44 -8.55
C LEU A 127 0.35 5.85 -10.01
N PRO A 128 0.77 5.08 -11.02
CA PRO A 128 0.55 5.40 -12.42
C PRO A 128 -0.94 5.60 -12.78
N PHE A 129 -1.84 5.09 -11.96
CA PHE A 129 -3.29 5.17 -12.18
C PHE A 129 -4.03 6.07 -11.19
N GLY A 130 -3.35 6.84 -10.34
CA GLY A 130 -4.00 7.83 -9.46
C GLY A 130 -3.27 8.12 -8.16
N LEU A 131 -3.87 9.03 -7.40
CA LEU A 131 -3.39 9.50 -6.10
C LEU A 131 -4.25 8.93 -4.99
N PHE A 132 -3.61 8.49 -3.92
CA PHE A 132 -4.29 7.89 -2.78
C PHE A 132 -3.75 8.44 -1.47
N VAL A 133 -4.60 8.46 -0.45
CA VAL A 133 -4.20 8.66 0.94
C VAL A 133 -4.64 7.44 1.72
N GLU A 134 -3.71 6.83 2.46
CA GLU A 134 -4.02 5.79 3.44
C GLU A 134 -3.78 6.35 4.84
N ILE A 135 -4.65 5.99 5.78
CA ILE A 135 -4.52 6.32 7.21
C ILE A 135 -4.53 4.98 7.95
N GLU A 136 -3.45 4.68 8.65
CA GLU A 136 -3.25 3.42 9.37
C GLU A 136 -3.00 3.68 10.86
N GLY A 137 -3.58 2.84 11.73
CA GLY A 137 -3.41 2.91 13.17
C GLY A 137 -4.58 2.34 13.94
N GLU A 138 -4.71 2.74 15.21
CA GLU A 138 -5.91 2.43 15.97
C GLU A 138 -7.13 3.19 15.42
N GLU A 139 -8.30 2.58 15.45
CA GLU A 139 -9.53 3.13 14.88
C GLU A 139 -9.82 4.58 15.35
N ALA A 140 -9.62 4.87 16.63
CA ALA A 140 -9.80 6.20 17.18
C ALA A 140 -8.79 7.22 16.60
N SER A 141 -7.54 6.81 16.36
CA SER A 141 -6.50 7.63 15.73
C SER A 141 -6.80 7.90 14.27
N ILE A 142 -7.27 6.88 13.55
CA ILE A 142 -7.71 7.00 12.14
C ILE A 142 -8.82 8.05 12.02
N LEU A 143 -9.88 7.95 12.84
CA LEU A 143 -11.00 8.89 12.81
C LEU A 143 -10.57 10.32 13.14
N LYS A 144 -9.64 10.48 14.08
CA LYS A 144 -9.09 11.79 14.44
C LYS A 144 -8.24 12.39 13.31
N ALA A 145 -7.37 11.59 12.68
CA ALA A 145 -6.58 12.01 11.54
C ALA A 145 -7.47 12.37 10.33
N GLU A 146 -8.45 11.53 10.02
CA GLU A 146 -9.45 11.75 8.97
C GLU A 146 -10.13 13.12 9.10
N LYS A 147 -10.57 13.46 10.33
CA LYS A 147 -11.18 14.75 10.63
C LYS A 147 -10.22 15.92 10.46
N LEU A 148 -8.99 15.80 10.96
CA LEU A 148 -7.96 16.85 10.82
C LEU A 148 -7.62 17.08 9.34
N LEU A 149 -7.62 16.04 8.53
CA LEU A 149 -7.32 16.09 7.10
C LEU A 149 -8.53 16.49 6.25
N GLY A 150 -9.75 16.55 6.83
CA GLY A 150 -10.99 16.89 6.13
C GLY A 150 -11.40 15.81 5.12
N LEU A 151 -11.16 14.56 5.43
CA LEU A 151 -11.48 13.40 4.59
C LEU A 151 -12.78 12.70 4.99
N GLU A 152 -13.52 13.23 5.97
CA GLU A 152 -14.75 12.63 6.51
C GLU A 152 -15.84 12.41 5.45
N THR A 153 -15.85 13.24 4.41
CA THR A 153 -16.80 13.15 3.29
C THR A 153 -16.18 12.59 2.01
N ALA A 154 -14.90 12.23 2.04
CA ALA A 154 -14.23 11.65 0.89
C ALA A 154 -14.68 10.19 0.69
N GLU A 155 -14.77 9.78 -0.56
CA GLU A 155 -15.15 8.41 -0.92
C GLU A 155 -13.99 7.47 -0.58
N ALA A 156 -14.28 6.46 0.25
CA ALA A 156 -13.29 5.46 0.61
C ALA A 156 -13.01 4.52 -0.56
N GLU A 157 -11.73 4.28 -0.86
CA GLU A 157 -11.30 3.28 -1.83
C GLU A 157 -11.12 1.93 -1.14
N HIS A 158 -11.96 0.98 -1.48
CA HIS A 158 -11.94 -0.35 -0.85
C HIS A 158 -11.04 -1.35 -1.57
N MET A 159 -10.69 -1.09 -2.83
CA MET A 159 -9.84 -1.99 -3.59
C MET A 159 -8.37 -1.83 -3.20
N PRO A 160 -7.67 -2.94 -2.91
CA PRO A 160 -6.23 -2.89 -2.67
C PRO A 160 -5.46 -2.60 -3.95
N TYR A 161 -4.23 -2.06 -3.83
CA TYR A 161 -3.39 -1.73 -5.00
C TYR A 161 -3.17 -2.89 -5.98
N PRO A 162 -2.98 -4.15 -5.54
CA PRO A 162 -2.91 -5.27 -6.50
C PRO A 162 -4.16 -5.38 -7.39
N GLU A 163 -5.35 -5.19 -6.84
CA GLU A 163 -6.59 -5.25 -7.62
C GLU A 163 -6.76 -4.04 -8.54
N LEU A 164 -6.40 -2.84 -8.08
CA LEU A 164 -6.35 -1.64 -8.92
C LEU A 164 -5.33 -1.81 -10.05
N THR A 165 -4.18 -2.44 -9.77
CA THR A 165 -3.17 -2.76 -10.80
C THR A 165 -3.73 -3.70 -11.86
N LEU A 166 -4.48 -4.73 -11.48
CA LEU A 166 -5.14 -5.62 -12.44
C LEU A 166 -6.14 -4.89 -13.35
N ARG A 167 -6.79 -3.82 -12.85
CA ARG A 167 -7.76 -3.03 -13.63
C ARG A 167 -7.13 -2.01 -14.55
N HIS A 168 -6.01 -1.43 -14.15
CA HIS A 168 -5.41 -0.26 -14.82
C HIS A 168 -4.04 -0.53 -15.45
N GLY A 169 -3.41 -1.65 -15.11
CA GLY A 169 -2.10 -2.05 -15.63
C GLY A 169 -2.17 -2.62 -17.04
N THR A 170 -1.01 -2.83 -17.61
CA THR A 170 -0.82 -3.42 -18.93
C THR A 170 -0.22 -4.81 -18.79
N LEU A 171 -0.77 -5.79 -19.51
CA LEU A 171 -0.22 -7.15 -19.55
C LEU A 171 1.05 -7.16 -20.41
N LYS A 172 2.17 -7.59 -19.83
CA LYS A 172 3.46 -7.72 -20.49
C LYS A 172 4.11 -9.04 -20.05
N ASP A 173 4.43 -9.91 -21.00
CA ASP A 173 5.08 -11.21 -20.76
C ASP A 173 4.40 -12.08 -19.69
N GLY A 174 3.07 -12.00 -19.59
CA GLY A 174 2.28 -12.75 -18.62
C GLY A 174 2.18 -12.10 -17.22
N VAL A 175 2.78 -10.92 -17.01
CA VAL A 175 2.71 -10.12 -15.79
C VAL A 175 1.92 -8.85 -16.06
N VAL A 176 1.02 -8.46 -15.14
CA VAL A 176 0.33 -7.17 -15.24
C VAL A 176 1.18 -6.10 -14.60
N GLU A 177 1.54 -5.07 -15.35
CA GLU A 177 2.42 -4.00 -14.87
C GLU A 177 1.73 -2.65 -14.84
N ALA A 178 1.94 -1.87 -13.77
CA ALA A 178 1.64 -0.45 -13.67
C ALA A 178 2.91 0.29 -13.24
N ARG A 179 3.59 0.90 -14.20
CA ARG A 179 4.87 1.61 -14.04
C ARG A 179 4.73 3.06 -14.48
N PHE A 180 5.55 3.94 -13.89
CA PHE A 180 5.67 5.35 -14.29
C PHE A 180 6.37 5.51 -15.64
#